data_a19455bdcc45c94189f79467c66ed0c0
#
_entry.id   a19455bdcc45c94189f79467c66ed0c0
#
_cell.length_a   1.000
_cell.length_b   1.000
_cell.length_c   1.000
_cell.angle_alpha   90.00
_cell.angle_beta   90.00
_cell.angle_gamma   90.00
#
_symmetry.space_group_name_H-M   'P 1'
#
loop_
_entity.id
_entity.type
_entity.pdbx_description
1 polymer ?
#
loop_
_entity_poly.entity_id
_entity_poly.type
_entity_poly.pdbx_seq_one_letter_code
_entity_poly.pdbx_strand_id
1 'polypeptide(L)'
;MHKHHLSKKLFFAGLVLFIIGAIGVALTMNKGNMIEKGEPLTKQWDLSAENINSIAFSSERDVTFEWKESTNGKNYIELKGNYSANDKKAIQKLDPVSEDGTSFNITVPEEEDWYNGFGKIYAYGQQKVTVYLTKDTKLADLEVKSHSGDINVADFKVKKFVSSTNSGELKVSNLEANTAQMATSSGDLELSNMKANSSVETGSGQTDLTNLTGDLEVNGGSGDVNVTGVKAKKLKIAIDSGDIELTSGTVTDLAVLTTSSGDIDASTKGKVQAESNSGAIELAGITNDVTAKTSSGDIDVAFIKQVKNIAINTDSGEVELELPGDFKAIYEASSNSGRIKVPTSDSNTDNRVTVKTSSGDIKIEK
;
A
#
# COMPACT_ATOMS: atom_id res chain seq x y z
N MET A 1 42.50 43.13 2.23
CA MET A 1 43.08 41.81 1.91
C MET A 1 43.16 40.84 3.11
N HIS A 2 42.28 40.95 4.15
CA HIS A 2 42.43 40.13 5.37
C HIS A 2 41.35 39.05 5.57
N LYS A 3 40.28 39.03 4.75
CA LYS A 3 39.15 38.05 4.92
C LYS A 3 39.42 36.67 4.32
N HIS A 4 40.30 36.51 3.36
CA HIS A 4 40.54 35.20 2.72
C HIS A 4 41.44 34.24 3.50
N HIS A 5 42.25 34.72 4.41
CA HIS A 5 43.15 33.87 5.22
C HIS A 5 42.44 33.18 6.40
N LEU A 6 41.41 33.80 6.94
CA LEU A 6 40.66 33.25 8.09
C LEU A 6 39.78 32.05 7.65
N SER A 7 39.18 32.13 6.48
CA SER A 7 38.34 31.04 5.95
C SER A 7 39.14 29.78 5.62
N LYS A 8 40.35 29.93 5.09
CA LYS A 8 41.24 28.79 4.80
C LYS A 8 41.72 28.11 6.10
N LYS A 9 42.04 28.86 7.13
CA LYS A 9 42.45 28.31 8.44
C LYS A 9 41.30 27.57 9.13
N LEU A 10 40.05 28.08 9.05
CA LEU A 10 38.87 27.41 9.56
C LEU A 10 38.53 26.15 8.76
N PHE A 11 38.68 26.17 7.43
CA PHE A 11 38.52 25.00 6.59
C PHE A 11 39.55 23.90 6.90
N PHE A 12 40.85 24.29 7.05
CA PHE A 12 41.87 23.32 7.45
C PHE A 12 41.68 22.78 8.87
N ALA A 13 41.22 23.58 9.82
CA ALA A 13 40.90 23.12 11.16
C ALA A 13 39.71 22.15 11.16
N GLY A 14 38.66 22.44 10.38
CA GLY A 14 37.53 21.52 10.18
C GLY A 14 37.92 20.20 9.52
N LEU A 15 38.79 20.26 8.50
CA LEU A 15 39.31 19.08 7.82
C LEU A 15 40.20 18.20 8.75
N VAL A 16 41.03 18.84 9.59
CA VAL A 16 41.85 18.11 10.58
C VAL A 16 40.95 17.44 11.63
N LEU A 17 39.95 18.15 12.13
CA LEU A 17 38.97 17.56 13.08
C LEU A 17 38.17 16.41 12.46
N PHE A 18 37.79 16.55 11.18
CA PHE A 18 37.12 15.46 10.44
C PHE A 18 38.02 14.23 10.26
N ILE A 19 39.32 14.44 9.90
CA ILE A 19 40.31 13.38 9.77
C ILE A 19 40.58 12.70 11.12
N ILE A 20 40.72 13.47 12.21
CA ILE A 20 40.88 12.92 13.56
C ILE A 20 39.64 12.14 13.98
N GLY A 21 38.45 12.65 13.69
CA GLY A 21 37.19 11.96 13.91
C GLY A 21 37.11 10.66 13.11
N ALA A 22 37.45 10.69 11.83
CA ALA A 22 37.46 9.48 10.97
C ALA A 22 38.51 8.43 11.40
N ILE A 23 39.72 8.89 11.84
CA ILE A 23 40.73 8.00 12.39
C ILE A 23 40.30 7.47 13.76
N GLY A 24 39.65 8.29 14.59
CA GLY A 24 39.08 7.86 15.87
C GLY A 24 38.01 6.76 15.65
N VAL A 25 37.11 6.95 14.70
CA VAL A 25 36.13 5.94 14.32
C VAL A 25 36.82 4.69 13.79
N ALA A 26 37.80 4.82 12.88
CA ALA A 26 38.53 3.68 12.32
C ALA A 26 39.33 2.88 13.38
N LEU A 27 39.92 3.58 14.36
CA LEU A 27 40.65 2.93 15.47
C LEU A 27 39.72 2.25 16.49
N THR A 28 38.52 2.80 16.71
CA THR A 28 37.50 2.18 17.55
C THR A 28 36.87 0.98 16.80
N MET A 29 36.68 1.07 15.50
CA MET A 29 36.21 -0.06 14.66
C MET A 29 37.17 -1.26 14.68
N ASN A 30 38.47 -1.02 14.91
CA ASN A 30 39.48 -2.10 14.92
C ASN A 30 39.73 -2.72 16.32
N LYS A 31 39.12 -2.19 17.39
CA LYS A 31 39.38 -2.64 18.78
C LYS A 31 38.23 -3.37 19.47
N GLY A 32 37.12 -3.62 18.82
CA GLY A 32 36.05 -4.38 19.43
C GLY A 32 34.93 -4.61 18.44
N ASN A 33 34.25 -5.72 18.55
CA ASN A 33 33.07 -6.06 17.75
C ASN A 33 32.01 -4.96 17.90
N MET A 34 32.06 -3.94 17.02
CA MET A 34 31.08 -2.86 17.01
C MET A 34 29.71 -3.34 16.50
N ILE A 35 29.67 -4.50 15.87
CA ILE A 35 28.43 -5.13 15.39
C ILE A 35 28.12 -6.29 16.33
N GLU A 36 27.08 -6.15 17.12
CA GLU A 36 26.53 -7.23 17.93
C GLU A 36 25.43 -7.93 17.17
N LYS A 37 25.65 -9.20 16.82
CA LYS A 37 24.73 -10.02 16.02
C LYS A 37 23.62 -10.66 16.85
N GLY A 38 23.69 -10.53 18.15
CA GLY A 38 22.79 -11.20 19.07
C GLY A 38 23.01 -12.73 19.16
N GLU A 39 22.28 -13.35 20.05
CA GLU A 39 22.26 -14.79 20.25
C GLU A 39 21.01 -15.39 19.59
N PRO A 40 21.13 -16.55 18.94
CA PRO A 40 19.97 -17.20 18.36
C PRO A 40 18.99 -17.64 19.45
N LEU A 41 17.72 -17.45 19.17
CA LEU A 41 16.60 -17.92 19.98
C LEU A 41 15.61 -18.66 19.09
N THR A 42 15.16 -19.82 19.56
CA THR A 42 13.94 -20.47 19.09
C THR A 42 13.04 -20.67 20.31
N LYS A 43 11.86 -20.11 20.27
CA LYS A 43 10.86 -20.24 21.33
C LYS A 43 9.56 -20.74 20.72
N GLN A 44 8.96 -21.72 21.35
CA GLN A 44 7.67 -22.29 20.98
C GLN A 44 6.67 -22.08 22.12
N TRP A 45 5.42 -21.79 21.75
CA TRP A 45 4.27 -21.76 22.63
C TRP A 45 3.17 -22.65 22.06
N ASP A 46 2.73 -23.60 22.86
CA ASP A 46 1.67 -24.52 22.47
C ASP A 46 0.29 -23.85 22.64
N LEU A 47 -0.58 -24.07 21.66
CA LEU A 47 -1.98 -23.64 21.67
C LEU A 47 -2.83 -24.88 21.94
N SER A 48 -3.57 -24.91 23.05
CA SER A 48 -4.29 -26.12 23.47
C SER A 48 -5.68 -26.24 22.84
N ALA A 49 -6.22 -25.16 22.29
CA ALA A 49 -7.57 -25.13 21.73
C ALA A 49 -7.65 -25.70 20.30
N GLU A 50 -8.79 -26.29 19.97
CA GLU A 50 -9.11 -26.74 18.59
C GLU A 50 -9.35 -25.57 17.64
N ASN A 51 -9.85 -24.45 18.15
CA ASN A 51 -10.07 -23.23 17.39
C ASN A 51 -9.37 -22.07 18.08
N ILE A 52 -8.66 -21.27 17.29
CA ILE A 52 -7.92 -20.12 17.78
C ILE A 52 -8.72 -18.86 17.46
N ASN A 53 -9.04 -18.09 18.51
CA ASN A 53 -9.80 -16.86 18.38
C ASN A 53 -8.94 -15.74 17.80
N SER A 54 -7.73 -15.56 18.35
CA SER A 54 -6.87 -14.47 17.91
C SER A 54 -5.39 -14.78 18.06
N ILE A 55 -4.62 -14.27 17.13
CA ILE A 55 -3.17 -14.14 17.24
C ILE A 55 -2.83 -12.67 17.04
N ALA A 56 -2.20 -12.04 18.03
CA ALA A 56 -1.70 -10.68 17.98
C ALA A 56 -0.18 -10.69 18.23
N PHE A 57 0.56 -10.10 17.32
CA PHE A 57 2.01 -9.98 17.37
C PHE A 57 2.42 -8.54 17.15
N SER A 58 3.30 -8.02 18.00
CA SER A 58 3.88 -6.69 17.87
C SER A 58 5.38 -6.72 18.08
N SER A 59 6.14 -5.98 17.27
CA SER A 59 7.59 -5.86 17.34
C SER A 59 8.05 -4.51 16.77
N GLU A 60 9.24 -4.09 17.11
CA GLU A 60 9.91 -2.93 16.49
C GLU A 60 10.73 -3.30 15.25
N ARG A 61 10.94 -4.59 15.01
CA ARG A 61 11.87 -5.13 14.01
C ARG A 61 11.14 -5.82 12.87
N ASP A 62 11.89 -6.04 11.79
CA ASP A 62 11.41 -6.81 10.63
C ASP A 62 10.90 -8.18 11.06
N VAL A 63 9.74 -8.57 10.54
CA VAL A 63 9.12 -9.85 10.82
C VAL A 63 8.57 -10.51 9.57
N THR A 64 8.92 -11.80 9.41
CA THR A 64 8.20 -12.69 8.50
C THR A 64 7.22 -13.52 9.31
N PHE A 65 5.94 -13.45 8.94
CA PHE A 65 4.84 -14.15 9.58
C PHE A 65 4.21 -15.13 8.60
N GLU A 66 4.34 -16.44 8.84
CA GLU A 66 3.87 -17.47 7.91
C GLU A 66 3.01 -18.53 8.61
N TRP A 67 2.05 -19.09 7.88
CA TRP A 67 1.29 -20.25 8.30
C TRP A 67 1.91 -21.53 7.75
N LYS A 68 1.85 -22.61 8.55
CA LYS A 68 2.18 -23.97 8.13
C LYS A 68 1.22 -25.00 8.72
N GLU A 69 0.93 -26.02 7.96
CA GLU A 69 0.19 -27.17 8.48
C GLU A 69 1.05 -27.93 9.52
N SER A 70 0.48 -28.17 10.68
CA SER A 70 1.12 -28.93 11.73
C SER A 70 1.12 -30.42 11.39
N THR A 71 2.28 -31.05 11.39
CA THR A 71 2.45 -32.48 11.10
C THR A 71 2.47 -33.35 12.35
N ASN A 72 2.51 -32.74 13.55
CA ASN A 72 2.58 -33.47 14.83
C ASN A 72 1.24 -33.51 15.58
N GLY A 73 0.15 -32.99 14.96
CA GLY A 73 -1.18 -32.96 15.53
C GLY A 73 -1.39 -31.93 16.63
N LYS A 74 -0.45 -30.97 16.81
CA LYS A 74 -0.54 -29.91 17.80
C LYS A 74 -0.58 -28.54 17.13
N ASN A 75 -1.31 -27.62 17.73
CA ASN A 75 -1.26 -26.20 17.37
C ASN A 75 -0.18 -25.51 18.20
N TYR A 76 0.68 -24.73 17.56
CA TYR A 76 1.73 -23.98 18.25
C TYR A 76 2.25 -22.81 17.41
N ILE A 77 2.88 -21.85 18.07
CA ILE A 77 3.57 -20.73 17.42
C ILE A 77 5.06 -20.84 17.75
N GLU A 78 5.89 -20.68 16.74
CA GLU A 78 7.33 -20.67 16.85
C GLU A 78 7.89 -19.29 16.47
N LEU A 79 8.68 -18.69 17.36
CA LEU A 79 9.44 -17.47 17.12
C LEU A 79 10.92 -17.82 16.99
N LYS A 80 11.53 -17.42 15.90
CA LYS A 80 12.97 -17.52 15.63
C LYS A 80 13.57 -16.14 15.34
N GLY A 81 14.77 -15.91 15.85
CA GLY A 81 15.53 -14.68 15.59
C GLY A 81 16.81 -14.63 16.39
N ASN A 82 17.55 -13.54 16.25
CA ASN A 82 18.70 -13.25 17.09
C ASN A 82 18.33 -12.08 18.02
N TYR A 83 18.69 -12.16 19.27
CA TYR A 83 18.28 -11.22 20.31
C TYR A 83 19.45 -10.87 21.21
N SER A 84 19.38 -9.72 21.89
CA SER A 84 20.28 -9.45 23.01
C SER A 84 20.14 -10.52 24.08
N ALA A 85 21.12 -10.66 24.95
CA ALA A 85 21.05 -11.61 26.07
C ALA A 85 19.89 -11.28 27.04
N ASN A 86 19.52 -9.99 27.14
CA ASN A 86 18.43 -9.53 27.99
C ASN A 86 17.07 -9.79 27.35
N ASP A 87 16.89 -9.41 26.06
CA ASP A 87 15.67 -9.69 25.32
C ASP A 87 15.39 -11.18 25.25
N LYS A 88 16.42 -11.99 24.99
CA LYS A 88 16.30 -13.44 24.99
C LYS A 88 15.77 -13.98 26.31
N LYS A 89 16.31 -13.50 27.47
CA LYS A 89 15.81 -13.88 28.79
C LYS A 89 14.37 -13.39 29.03
N ALA A 90 14.02 -12.19 28.55
CA ALA A 90 12.70 -11.64 28.65
C ALA A 90 11.69 -12.48 27.82
N ILE A 91 11.99 -12.76 26.55
CA ILE A 91 11.14 -13.58 25.66
C ILE A 91 10.94 -14.99 26.23
N GLN A 92 11.99 -15.60 26.83
CA GLN A 92 11.88 -16.92 27.43
C GLN A 92 10.86 -17.02 28.60
N LYS A 93 10.62 -15.90 29.29
CA LYS A 93 9.68 -15.79 30.42
C LYS A 93 8.26 -15.41 30.02
N LEU A 94 8.05 -14.99 28.76
CA LEU A 94 6.72 -14.60 28.29
C LEU A 94 5.78 -15.82 28.24
N ASP A 95 4.59 -15.59 28.71
CA ASP A 95 3.45 -16.51 28.59
C ASP A 95 2.31 -15.80 27.86
N PRO A 96 2.37 -15.74 26.50
CA PRO A 96 1.42 -14.99 25.69
C PRO A 96 0.13 -15.74 25.38
N VAL A 97 0.00 -16.98 25.81
CA VAL A 97 -1.17 -17.83 25.54
C VAL A 97 -2.21 -17.60 26.64
N SER A 98 -3.47 -17.37 26.25
CA SER A 98 -4.58 -17.28 27.22
C SER A 98 -4.78 -18.59 27.99
N GLU A 99 -5.35 -18.54 29.17
CA GLU A 99 -5.59 -19.74 30.04
C GLU A 99 -6.39 -20.83 29.32
N ASP A 100 -7.32 -20.48 28.46
CA ASP A 100 -8.12 -21.39 27.64
C ASP A 100 -7.42 -21.85 26.36
N GLY A 101 -6.22 -21.35 26.09
CA GLY A 101 -5.43 -21.68 24.89
C GLY A 101 -6.00 -21.19 23.57
N THR A 102 -6.99 -20.29 23.59
CA THR A 102 -7.67 -19.81 22.36
C THR A 102 -7.03 -18.57 21.78
N SER A 103 -6.21 -17.84 22.49
CA SER A 103 -5.64 -16.58 22.07
C SER A 103 -4.15 -16.52 22.37
N PHE A 104 -3.41 -15.86 21.47
CA PHE A 104 -1.98 -15.59 21.60
C PHE A 104 -1.76 -14.08 21.41
N ASN A 105 -1.11 -13.46 22.38
CA ASN A 105 -0.82 -12.02 22.31
C ASN A 105 0.59 -11.75 22.84
N ILE A 106 1.47 -11.29 21.98
CA ILE A 106 2.86 -10.99 22.32
C ILE A 106 3.29 -9.64 21.77
N THR A 107 3.91 -8.85 22.63
CA THR A 107 4.79 -7.75 22.23
C THR A 107 6.22 -8.21 22.52
N VAL A 108 7.01 -8.34 21.47
CA VAL A 108 8.41 -8.74 21.61
C VAL A 108 9.17 -7.62 22.32
N PRO A 109 9.76 -7.89 23.51
CA PRO A 109 10.52 -6.85 24.19
C PRO A 109 11.78 -6.53 23.42
N GLU A 110 12.10 -5.25 23.32
CA GLU A 110 13.34 -4.74 22.77
C GLU A 110 13.90 -3.72 23.75
N GLU A 111 15.16 -3.91 24.16
CA GLU A 111 15.83 -2.89 24.96
C GLU A 111 16.16 -1.70 24.09
N GLU A 112 15.72 -0.51 24.52
CA GLU A 112 16.17 0.76 23.98
C GLU A 112 17.63 1.06 24.34
N ASP A 113 18.55 0.23 23.87
CA ASP A 113 19.99 0.38 24.14
C ASP A 113 20.67 1.34 23.16
N TRP A 114 20.08 2.48 22.87
CA TRP A 114 20.79 3.45 22.04
C TRP A 114 21.73 4.38 22.82
N TYR A 115 21.81 4.26 24.15
CA TYR A 115 22.63 5.16 24.97
C TYR A 115 23.46 4.48 26.05
N ASN A 116 24.41 3.65 25.67
CA ASN A 116 25.61 3.40 26.50
C ASN A 116 26.85 3.65 25.66
N GLY A 117 27.23 4.92 25.56
CA GLY A 117 28.53 5.46 25.20
C GLY A 117 29.25 4.76 24.05
N PHE A 118 29.33 5.41 22.89
CA PHE A 118 30.21 5.06 21.77
C PHE A 118 30.09 3.64 21.19
N GLY A 119 29.08 3.43 20.33
CA GLY A 119 29.40 2.70 19.13
C GLY A 119 29.12 1.22 19.06
N LYS A 120 28.07 0.67 19.68
CA LYS A 120 27.59 -0.66 19.30
C LYS A 120 26.45 -0.54 18.27
N ILE A 121 26.62 -1.20 17.13
CA ILE A 121 25.57 -1.37 16.13
C ILE A 121 24.97 -2.77 16.37
N TYR A 122 23.68 -2.81 16.68
CA TYR A 122 22.97 -4.07 16.85
C TYR A 122 22.40 -4.51 15.50
N ALA A 123 22.85 -5.66 15.00
CA ALA A 123 22.41 -6.24 13.73
C ALA A 123 21.75 -7.59 14.01
N TYR A 124 20.56 -7.55 14.62
CA TYR A 124 19.86 -8.77 15.02
C TYR A 124 19.15 -9.47 13.85
N GLY A 125 18.99 -8.79 12.72
CA GLY A 125 18.30 -9.31 11.54
C GLY A 125 16.80 -9.49 11.72
N GLN A 126 16.21 -10.17 10.78
CA GLN A 126 14.77 -10.40 10.70
C GLN A 126 14.32 -11.46 11.73
N GLN A 127 13.14 -11.26 12.29
CA GLN A 127 12.42 -12.23 13.09
C GLN A 127 11.53 -13.10 12.18
N LYS A 128 11.35 -14.35 12.57
CA LYS A 128 10.43 -15.25 11.88
C LYS A 128 9.45 -15.85 12.88
N VAL A 129 8.17 -15.63 12.62
CA VAL A 129 7.07 -16.25 13.35
C VAL A 129 6.39 -17.26 12.43
N THR A 130 6.34 -18.49 12.85
CA THR A 130 5.61 -19.53 12.12
C THR A 130 4.46 -20.04 12.98
N VAL A 131 3.26 -19.95 12.45
CA VAL A 131 2.03 -20.44 13.07
C VAL A 131 1.74 -21.83 12.53
N TYR A 132 1.89 -22.84 13.37
CA TYR A 132 1.57 -24.22 13.03
C TYR A 132 0.17 -24.58 13.53
N LEU A 133 -0.75 -24.81 12.63
CA LEU A 133 -2.11 -25.24 12.95
C LEU A 133 -2.41 -26.59 12.30
N THR A 134 -3.19 -27.42 12.97
CA THR A 134 -3.70 -28.66 12.36
C THR A 134 -4.70 -28.28 11.26
N LYS A 135 -4.94 -29.21 10.35
CA LYS A 135 -5.80 -29.01 9.18
C LYS A 135 -7.21 -28.50 9.52
N ASP A 136 -7.75 -28.94 10.66
CA ASP A 136 -9.11 -28.62 11.08
C ASP A 136 -9.20 -27.37 11.97
N THR A 137 -8.08 -26.88 12.45
CA THR A 137 -8.00 -25.68 13.30
C THR A 137 -8.26 -24.42 12.48
N LYS A 138 -9.18 -23.60 12.97
CA LYS A 138 -9.51 -22.30 12.36
C LYS A 138 -8.94 -21.18 13.21
N LEU A 139 -8.31 -20.23 12.56
CA LEU A 139 -7.93 -18.95 13.14
C LEU A 139 -8.97 -17.90 12.78
N ALA A 140 -9.50 -17.20 13.79
CA ALA A 140 -10.48 -16.16 13.50
C ALA A 140 -9.78 -14.83 13.18
N ASP A 141 -8.96 -14.31 14.07
CA ASP A 141 -8.37 -12.99 13.93
C ASP A 141 -6.84 -13.08 13.95
N LEU A 142 -6.20 -12.39 12.99
CA LEU A 142 -4.75 -12.23 12.92
C LEU A 142 -4.41 -10.74 12.92
N GLU A 143 -3.59 -10.33 13.87
CA GLU A 143 -3.05 -8.98 13.97
C GLU A 143 -1.52 -9.03 14.00
N VAL A 144 -0.86 -8.31 13.08
CA VAL A 144 0.60 -8.21 13.02
C VAL A 144 1.01 -6.74 12.92
N LYS A 145 1.73 -6.25 13.90
CA LYS A 145 2.16 -4.85 13.97
C LYS A 145 3.67 -4.72 14.11
N SER A 146 4.21 -3.70 13.48
CA SER A 146 5.55 -3.20 13.73
C SER A 146 5.53 -1.68 13.90
N HIS A 147 6.51 -1.13 14.58
CA HIS A 147 6.68 0.32 14.62
C HIS A 147 7.59 0.79 13.48
N SER A 148 8.72 0.14 13.27
CA SER A 148 9.72 0.55 12.28
C SER A 148 10.21 -0.55 11.37
N GLY A 149 9.90 -1.81 11.65
CA GLY A 149 10.33 -2.95 10.85
C GLY A 149 9.39 -3.29 9.70
N ASP A 150 9.97 -3.98 8.73
CA ASP A 150 9.21 -4.56 7.62
C ASP A 150 8.35 -5.73 8.11
N ILE A 151 7.14 -5.82 7.57
CA ILE A 151 6.22 -6.91 7.85
C ILE A 151 5.98 -7.71 6.58
N ASN A 152 6.22 -9.00 6.62
CA ASN A 152 5.88 -9.92 5.55
C ASN A 152 4.97 -11.03 6.08
N VAL A 153 3.70 -11.05 5.61
CA VAL A 153 2.68 -12.03 6.01
C VAL A 153 2.27 -12.87 4.81
N ALA A 154 2.31 -14.19 4.95
CA ALA A 154 1.97 -15.08 3.85
C ALA A 154 1.13 -16.30 4.26
N ASP A 155 0.27 -16.73 3.34
CA ASP A 155 -0.44 -18.03 3.34
C ASP A 155 -1.49 -18.19 4.46
N PHE A 156 -2.17 -17.11 4.87
CA PHE A 156 -3.18 -17.18 5.93
C PHE A 156 -4.62 -17.26 5.43
N LYS A 157 -5.43 -18.03 6.18
CA LYS A 157 -6.88 -18.05 6.06
C LYS A 157 -7.51 -17.72 7.40
N VAL A 158 -8.16 -16.54 7.48
CA VAL A 158 -8.70 -15.98 8.72
C VAL A 158 -10.09 -15.36 8.50
N LYS A 159 -10.77 -14.91 9.54
CA LYS A 159 -11.98 -14.09 9.37
C LYS A 159 -11.62 -12.62 9.27
N LYS A 160 -10.72 -12.15 10.12
CA LYS A 160 -10.26 -10.76 10.16
C LYS A 160 -8.73 -10.71 10.16
N PHE A 161 -8.20 -9.86 9.31
CA PHE A 161 -6.77 -9.56 9.25
C PHE A 161 -6.54 -8.08 9.52
N VAL A 162 -5.54 -7.77 10.35
CA VAL A 162 -5.08 -6.41 10.60
C VAL A 162 -3.55 -6.40 10.58
N SER A 163 -2.96 -5.51 9.80
CA SER A 163 -1.52 -5.33 9.83
C SER A 163 -1.14 -3.86 9.67
N SER A 164 -0.16 -3.41 10.44
CA SER A 164 0.31 -2.03 10.33
C SER A 164 1.77 -1.86 10.70
N THR A 165 2.44 -0.96 10.00
CA THR A 165 3.77 -0.47 10.36
C THR A 165 3.82 1.05 10.22
N ASN A 166 4.70 1.73 10.97
CA ASN A 166 4.83 3.18 10.80
C ASN A 166 5.85 3.54 9.70
N SER A 167 6.95 2.79 9.60
CA SER A 167 8.05 3.17 8.69
C SER A 167 8.62 2.03 7.85
N GLY A 168 8.13 0.82 8.03
CA GLY A 168 8.59 -0.35 7.29
C GLY A 168 7.73 -0.64 6.06
N GLU A 169 8.23 -1.51 5.21
CA GLU A 169 7.47 -2.10 4.11
C GLU A 169 6.45 -3.12 4.66
N LEU A 170 5.24 -3.09 4.11
CA LEU A 170 4.20 -4.07 4.44
C LEU A 170 3.88 -4.95 3.23
N LYS A 171 4.28 -6.22 3.29
CA LYS A 171 3.97 -7.23 2.28
C LYS A 171 2.95 -8.23 2.80
N VAL A 172 1.87 -8.42 2.06
CA VAL A 172 0.86 -9.45 2.35
C VAL A 172 0.59 -10.27 1.10
N SER A 173 0.71 -11.58 1.21
CA SER A 173 0.49 -12.48 0.08
C SER A 173 -0.36 -13.70 0.45
N ASN A 174 -1.15 -14.19 -0.53
CA ASN A 174 -1.96 -15.41 -0.40
C ASN A 174 -2.87 -15.39 0.84
N LEU A 175 -3.57 -14.27 1.06
CA LEU A 175 -4.50 -14.12 2.20
C LEU A 175 -5.95 -14.39 1.77
N GLU A 176 -6.63 -15.25 2.49
CA GLU A 176 -8.09 -15.42 2.43
C GLU A 176 -8.70 -14.92 3.75
N ALA A 177 -9.51 -13.84 3.68
CA ALA A 177 -10.18 -13.27 4.84
C ALA A 177 -11.57 -12.73 4.49
N ASN A 178 -12.42 -12.50 5.50
CA ASN A 178 -13.66 -11.77 5.26
C ASN A 178 -13.35 -10.27 5.13
N THR A 179 -12.50 -9.77 6.03
CA THR A 179 -12.05 -8.37 6.03
C THR A 179 -10.54 -8.30 6.28
N ALA A 180 -9.87 -7.38 5.59
CA ALA A 180 -8.45 -7.11 5.77
C ALA A 180 -8.23 -5.59 5.90
N GLN A 181 -7.47 -5.18 6.91
CA GLN A 181 -7.09 -3.80 7.16
C GLN A 181 -5.58 -3.70 7.20
N MET A 182 -4.99 -2.91 6.32
CA MET A 182 -3.56 -2.71 6.21
C MET A 182 -3.25 -1.23 6.27
N ALA A 183 -2.19 -0.86 7.01
CA ALA A 183 -1.78 0.53 7.12
C ALA A 183 -0.26 0.69 7.19
N THR A 184 0.26 1.69 6.50
CA THR A 184 1.63 2.18 6.67
C THR A 184 1.66 3.69 6.69
N SER A 185 2.52 4.29 7.53
CA SER A 185 2.63 5.74 7.54
C SER A 185 3.68 6.26 6.55
N SER A 186 4.77 5.53 6.35
CA SER A 186 5.88 5.99 5.49
C SER A 186 6.62 4.89 4.76
N GLY A 187 6.04 3.71 4.61
CA GLY A 187 6.65 2.61 3.87
C GLY A 187 5.82 2.21 2.66
N ASP A 188 6.39 1.39 1.82
CA ASP A 188 5.69 0.83 0.69
C ASP A 188 4.74 -0.30 1.12
N LEU A 189 3.70 -0.50 0.34
CA LEU A 189 2.68 -1.51 0.60
C LEU A 189 2.51 -2.40 -0.61
N GLU A 190 2.77 -3.70 -0.46
CA GLU A 190 2.63 -4.70 -1.52
C GLU A 190 1.62 -5.77 -1.11
N LEU A 191 0.48 -5.82 -1.80
CA LEU A 191 -0.55 -6.84 -1.58
C LEU A 191 -0.68 -7.71 -2.82
N SER A 192 -0.66 -9.02 -2.64
CA SER A 192 -0.78 -9.94 -3.75
C SER A 192 -1.63 -11.17 -3.44
N ASN A 193 -2.43 -11.60 -4.42
CA ASN A 193 -3.24 -12.82 -4.36
C ASN A 193 -4.15 -12.87 -3.11
N MET A 194 -4.89 -11.80 -2.87
CA MET A 194 -5.77 -11.70 -1.72
C MET A 194 -7.25 -11.92 -2.09
N LYS A 195 -7.98 -12.52 -1.17
CA LYS A 195 -9.44 -12.66 -1.23
C LYS A 195 -10.04 -12.13 0.06
N ALA A 196 -10.42 -10.86 0.04
CA ALA A 196 -10.99 -10.16 1.20
C ALA A 196 -11.64 -8.84 0.75
N ASN A 197 -12.60 -8.33 1.55
CA ASN A 197 -12.92 -6.93 1.49
C ASN A 197 -11.80 -6.17 2.21
N SER A 198 -11.09 -5.31 1.50
CA SER A 198 -9.82 -4.73 1.93
C SER A 198 -9.93 -3.22 2.12
N SER A 199 -9.36 -2.72 3.21
CA SER A 199 -9.12 -1.31 3.47
C SER A 199 -7.61 -1.08 3.63
N VAL A 200 -7.08 -0.15 2.87
CA VAL A 200 -5.66 0.22 2.84
C VAL A 200 -5.52 1.69 3.19
N GLU A 201 -4.66 1.98 4.14
CA GLU A 201 -4.29 3.34 4.51
C GLU A 201 -2.77 3.52 4.33
N THR A 202 -2.35 4.53 3.57
CA THR A 202 -0.94 4.86 3.37
C THR A 202 -0.71 6.36 3.57
N GLY A 203 0.35 6.71 4.28
CA GLY A 203 0.73 8.13 4.40
C GLY A 203 1.63 8.56 3.26
N SER A 204 2.70 7.83 3.04
CA SER A 204 3.68 8.06 1.96
C SER A 204 4.29 6.72 1.56
N GLY A 205 4.58 6.56 0.32
CA GLY A 205 5.14 5.34 -0.25
C GLY A 205 4.28 4.78 -1.37
N GLN A 206 4.85 3.90 -2.14
CA GLN A 206 4.16 3.25 -3.24
C GLN A 206 3.21 2.17 -2.72
N THR A 207 2.07 2.04 -3.39
CA THR A 207 1.07 1.01 -3.08
C THR A 207 0.83 0.13 -4.30
N ASP A 208 1.30 -1.11 -4.25
CA ASP A 208 1.18 -2.09 -5.33
C ASP A 208 0.19 -3.21 -4.95
N LEU A 209 -0.90 -3.29 -5.67
CA LEU A 209 -2.02 -4.19 -5.43
C LEU A 209 -2.23 -5.13 -6.61
N THR A 210 -1.96 -6.42 -6.43
CA THR A 210 -2.01 -7.39 -7.52
C THR A 210 -2.93 -8.58 -7.22
N ASN A 211 -3.84 -8.91 -8.15
CA ASN A 211 -4.75 -10.07 -8.05
C ASN A 211 -5.62 -10.07 -6.79
N LEU A 212 -6.31 -8.98 -6.50
CA LEU A 212 -7.21 -8.87 -5.37
C LEU A 212 -8.64 -9.24 -5.74
N THR A 213 -9.34 -9.94 -4.85
CA THR A 213 -10.75 -10.29 -5.01
C THR A 213 -11.54 -9.86 -3.77
N GLY A 214 -12.58 -9.04 -3.96
CA GLY A 214 -13.40 -8.40 -2.92
C GLY A 214 -13.42 -6.88 -3.11
N ASP A 215 -14.26 -6.20 -2.37
CA ASP A 215 -14.33 -4.74 -2.42
C ASP A 215 -13.04 -4.15 -1.84
N LEU A 216 -12.55 -3.06 -2.47
CA LEU A 216 -11.28 -2.43 -2.11
C LEU A 216 -11.47 -0.93 -1.88
N GLU A 217 -10.98 -0.45 -0.76
CA GLU A 217 -10.83 0.96 -0.45
C GLU A 217 -9.37 1.28 -0.13
N VAL A 218 -8.79 2.26 -0.83
CA VAL A 218 -7.44 2.78 -0.62
C VAL A 218 -7.55 4.26 -0.31
N ASN A 219 -7.01 4.67 0.83
CA ASN A 219 -6.86 6.08 1.20
C ASN A 219 -5.37 6.37 1.39
N GLY A 220 -4.85 7.35 0.66
CA GLY A 220 -3.42 7.68 0.67
C GLY A 220 -3.16 9.19 0.80
N GLY A 221 -1.99 9.53 1.34
CA GLY A 221 -1.48 10.90 1.32
C GLY A 221 -0.64 11.13 0.06
N SER A 222 0.57 10.62 0.02
CA SER A 222 1.50 10.81 -1.10
C SER A 222 2.08 9.49 -1.57
N GLY A 223 2.16 9.32 -2.84
CA GLY A 223 2.68 8.10 -3.48
C GLY A 223 1.69 7.51 -4.47
N ASP A 224 2.22 6.76 -5.41
CA ASP A 224 1.44 6.19 -6.48
C ASP A 224 0.69 4.93 -6.01
N VAL A 225 -0.46 4.71 -6.61
CA VAL A 225 -1.29 3.52 -6.36
C VAL A 225 -1.47 2.74 -7.65
N ASN A 226 -0.84 1.57 -7.71
CA ASN A 226 -0.91 0.66 -8.84
C ASN A 226 -1.80 -0.53 -8.51
N VAL A 227 -2.87 -0.72 -9.26
CA VAL A 227 -3.83 -1.83 -9.07
C VAL A 227 -3.91 -2.68 -10.33
N THR A 228 -3.48 -3.93 -10.22
CA THR A 228 -3.52 -4.87 -11.35
C THR A 228 -4.37 -6.10 -11.04
N GLY A 229 -5.29 -6.44 -11.92
CA GLY A 229 -6.05 -7.69 -11.82
C GLY A 229 -7.09 -7.74 -10.71
N VAL A 230 -7.60 -6.59 -10.25
CA VAL A 230 -8.64 -6.52 -9.23
C VAL A 230 -9.98 -7.09 -9.74
N LYS A 231 -10.70 -7.82 -8.87
CA LYS A 231 -12.07 -8.29 -9.09
C LYS A 231 -12.94 -7.85 -7.93
N ALA A 232 -13.71 -6.79 -8.12
CA ALA A 232 -14.51 -6.15 -7.08
C ALA A 232 -15.92 -5.79 -7.57
N LYS A 233 -16.85 -5.58 -6.66
CA LYS A 233 -18.07 -4.82 -6.96
C LYS A 233 -17.80 -3.34 -6.88
N LYS A 234 -17.12 -2.91 -5.83
CA LYS A 234 -16.77 -1.51 -5.59
C LYS A 234 -15.27 -1.37 -5.39
N LEU A 235 -14.72 -0.36 -6.03
CA LEU A 235 -13.35 0.09 -5.85
C LEU A 235 -13.37 1.57 -5.53
N LYS A 236 -12.67 1.98 -4.48
CA LYS A 236 -12.44 3.39 -4.17
C LYS A 236 -10.96 3.61 -3.92
N ILE A 237 -10.37 4.54 -4.64
CA ILE A 237 -9.00 5.02 -4.42
C ILE A 237 -9.08 6.52 -4.25
N ALA A 238 -8.58 7.03 -3.14
CA ALA A 238 -8.51 8.44 -2.85
C ALA A 238 -7.14 8.78 -2.28
N ILE A 239 -6.38 9.60 -3.01
CA ILE A 239 -5.04 10.03 -2.60
C ILE A 239 -4.91 11.55 -2.75
N ASP A 240 -4.01 12.16 -1.98
CA ASP A 240 -3.76 13.59 -2.10
C ASP A 240 -2.78 13.91 -3.23
N SER A 241 -1.72 13.12 -3.38
CA SER A 241 -0.70 13.32 -4.42
C SER A 241 -0.15 12.02 -4.91
N GLY A 242 0.02 11.89 -6.19
CA GLY A 242 0.51 10.69 -6.88
C GLY A 242 -0.47 10.23 -7.95
N ASP A 243 -0.02 9.29 -8.75
CA ASP A 243 -0.77 8.75 -9.87
C ASP A 243 -1.59 7.53 -9.44
N ILE A 244 -2.71 7.32 -10.11
CA ILE A 244 -3.57 6.15 -9.92
C ILE A 244 -3.58 5.35 -11.23
N GLU A 245 -3.02 4.14 -11.19
CA GLU A 245 -3.07 3.21 -12.30
C GLU A 245 -3.96 2.01 -11.97
N LEU A 246 -5.00 1.77 -12.76
CA LEU A 246 -5.89 0.61 -12.65
C LEU A 246 -5.85 -0.21 -13.93
N THR A 247 -5.06 -1.25 -13.94
CA THR A 247 -4.86 -2.12 -15.10
C THR A 247 -5.56 -3.46 -14.95
N SER A 248 -6.21 -3.92 -16.00
CA SER A 248 -6.89 -5.23 -16.04
C SER A 248 -7.93 -5.44 -14.94
N GLY A 249 -8.54 -4.36 -14.47
CA GLY A 249 -9.55 -4.40 -13.42
C GLY A 249 -10.92 -4.91 -13.92
N THR A 250 -11.61 -5.64 -13.05
CA THR A 250 -13.04 -5.96 -13.24
C THR A 250 -13.79 -5.44 -12.03
N VAL A 251 -14.17 -4.18 -12.09
CA VAL A 251 -15.09 -3.56 -11.11
C VAL A 251 -16.48 -3.56 -11.75
N THR A 252 -17.46 -4.21 -11.11
CA THR A 252 -18.75 -4.46 -11.76
C THR A 252 -19.77 -3.35 -11.50
N ASP A 253 -19.72 -2.70 -10.34
CA ASP A 253 -20.69 -1.70 -9.96
C ASP A 253 -20.12 -0.27 -10.13
N LEU A 254 -19.10 0.08 -9.35
CA LEU A 254 -18.57 1.44 -9.31
C LEU A 254 -17.08 1.47 -8.96
N ALA A 255 -16.29 2.13 -9.79
CA ALA A 255 -14.93 2.58 -9.49
C ALA A 255 -14.94 4.09 -9.21
N VAL A 256 -14.43 4.51 -8.06
CA VAL A 256 -14.23 5.91 -7.68
C VAL A 256 -12.72 6.14 -7.54
N LEU A 257 -12.15 6.98 -8.37
CA LEU A 257 -10.73 7.27 -8.45
C LEU A 257 -10.54 8.78 -8.25
N THR A 258 -9.85 9.17 -7.21
CA THR A 258 -9.68 10.58 -6.86
C THR A 258 -8.25 10.88 -6.47
N THR A 259 -7.65 11.88 -7.09
CA THR A 259 -6.38 12.47 -6.67
C THR A 259 -6.46 13.99 -6.69
N SER A 260 -5.68 14.69 -5.89
CA SER A 260 -5.59 16.15 -6.00
C SER A 260 -4.49 16.58 -6.97
N SER A 261 -3.39 15.82 -7.03
CA SER A 261 -2.28 16.12 -7.94
C SER A 261 -1.69 14.82 -8.45
N GLY A 262 -1.96 14.49 -9.65
CA GLY A 262 -1.51 13.28 -10.33
C GLY A 262 -2.47 12.87 -11.42
N ASP A 263 -2.03 11.95 -12.24
CA ASP A 263 -2.78 11.42 -13.36
C ASP A 263 -3.62 10.21 -12.93
N ILE A 264 -4.70 9.96 -13.64
CA ILE A 264 -5.55 8.78 -13.45
C ILE A 264 -5.59 8.01 -14.76
N ASP A 265 -5.00 6.82 -14.77
CA ASP A 265 -5.06 5.87 -15.87
C ASP A 265 -5.87 4.63 -15.45
N ALA A 266 -7.00 4.38 -16.09
CA ALA A 266 -7.85 3.28 -15.66
C ALA A 266 -8.52 2.52 -16.81
N SER A 267 -8.55 1.20 -16.64
CA SER A 267 -9.28 0.28 -17.51
C SER A 267 -10.18 -0.65 -16.68
N THR A 268 -11.50 -0.48 -16.77
CA THR A 268 -12.46 -1.28 -16.01
C THR A 268 -13.83 -1.39 -16.69
N LYS A 269 -14.67 -2.31 -16.22
CA LYS A 269 -15.97 -2.63 -16.83
C LYS A 269 -17.17 -1.96 -16.16
N GLY A 270 -17.06 -1.54 -14.91
CA GLY A 270 -18.14 -0.89 -14.17
C GLY A 270 -18.29 0.60 -14.53
N LYS A 271 -19.16 1.28 -13.78
CA LYS A 271 -19.22 2.73 -13.82
C LYS A 271 -17.95 3.31 -13.26
N VAL A 272 -17.49 4.42 -13.87
CA VAL A 272 -16.28 5.11 -13.43
C VAL A 272 -16.62 6.55 -13.01
N GLN A 273 -16.13 6.94 -11.85
CA GLN A 273 -16.06 8.33 -11.40
C GLN A 273 -14.57 8.64 -11.15
N ALA A 274 -13.98 9.47 -12.00
CA ALA A 274 -12.59 9.88 -11.91
C ALA A 274 -12.52 11.39 -11.68
N GLU A 275 -11.78 11.81 -10.67
CA GLU A 275 -11.61 13.22 -10.34
C GLU A 275 -10.14 13.52 -10.00
N SER A 276 -9.55 14.50 -10.71
CA SER A 276 -8.26 15.08 -10.38
C SER A 276 -8.42 16.61 -10.31
N ASN A 277 -7.60 17.30 -9.49
CA ASN A 277 -7.55 18.75 -9.61
C ASN A 277 -6.49 19.19 -10.63
N SER A 278 -5.34 18.50 -10.64
CA SER A 278 -4.24 18.82 -11.55
C SER A 278 -3.63 17.54 -12.07
N GLY A 279 -4.03 17.10 -13.20
CA GLY A 279 -3.55 15.89 -13.85
C GLY A 279 -4.50 15.46 -14.95
N ALA A 280 -4.00 14.65 -15.85
CA ALA A 280 -4.75 14.05 -16.92
C ALA A 280 -5.61 12.87 -16.41
N ILE A 281 -6.69 12.59 -17.14
CA ILE A 281 -7.52 11.41 -16.89
C ILE A 281 -7.62 10.61 -18.18
N GLU A 282 -7.03 9.42 -18.19
CA GLU A 282 -7.10 8.49 -19.32
C GLU A 282 -7.92 7.26 -18.93
N LEU A 283 -9.03 7.02 -19.62
CA LEU A 283 -9.92 5.88 -19.36
C LEU A 283 -10.07 5.02 -20.60
N ALA A 284 -9.52 3.81 -20.58
CA ALA A 284 -9.49 2.93 -21.74
C ALA A 284 -10.41 1.71 -21.61
N GLY A 285 -11.00 1.27 -22.73
CA GLY A 285 -11.79 0.03 -22.78
C GLY A 285 -13.10 0.08 -21.98
N ILE A 286 -13.68 1.25 -21.84
CA ILE A 286 -14.84 1.50 -20.98
C ILE A 286 -16.12 0.86 -21.55
N THR A 287 -16.90 0.23 -20.68
CA THR A 287 -18.14 -0.48 -21.06
C THR A 287 -19.40 0.02 -20.31
N ASN A 288 -19.28 1.07 -19.50
CA ASN A 288 -20.38 1.60 -18.69
C ASN A 288 -20.29 3.13 -18.58
N ASP A 289 -21.24 3.74 -17.86
CA ASP A 289 -21.31 5.18 -17.67
C ASP A 289 -20.02 5.74 -17.04
N VAL A 290 -19.63 6.96 -17.46
CA VAL A 290 -18.45 7.67 -16.96
C VAL A 290 -18.83 9.06 -16.47
N THR A 291 -18.25 9.44 -15.35
CA THR A 291 -18.11 10.82 -14.92
C THR A 291 -16.63 11.09 -14.70
N ALA A 292 -16.03 12.01 -15.49
CA ALA A 292 -14.64 12.42 -15.32
C ALA A 292 -14.54 13.93 -15.18
N LYS A 293 -13.71 14.36 -14.22
CA LYS A 293 -13.57 15.79 -13.92
C LYS A 293 -12.12 16.11 -13.54
N THR A 294 -11.57 17.16 -14.14
CA THR A 294 -10.32 17.77 -13.71
C THR A 294 -10.44 19.30 -13.74
N SER A 295 -9.59 20.01 -13.03
CA SER A 295 -9.50 21.47 -13.19
C SER A 295 -8.43 21.86 -14.20
N SER A 296 -7.30 21.13 -14.22
CA SER A 296 -6.23 21.40 -15.17
C SER A 296 -5.64 20.08 -15.65
N GLY A 297 -6.00 19.66 -16.79
CA GLY A 297 -5.54 18.45 -17.44
C GLY A 297 -6.47 18.04 -18.57
N ASP A 298 -5.94 17.19 -19.43
CA ASP A 298 -6.69 16.62 -20.54
C ASP A 298 -7.51 15.42 -20.06
N ILE A 299 -8.59 15.14 -20.76
CA ILE A 299 -9.43 13.96 -20.46
C ILE A 299 -9.63 13.16 -21.73
N ASP A 300 -9.06 11.95 -21.74
CA ASP A 300 -9.17 11.01 -22.84
C ASP A 300 -9.97 9.78 -22.42
N VAL A 301 -11.06 9.48 -23.13
CA VAL A 301 -11.89 8.33 -22.81
C VAL A 301 -12.23 7.50 -24.03
N ALA A 302 -11.83 6.24 -24.05
CA ALA A 302 -12.15 5.28 -25.09
C ALA A 302 -13.20 4.26 -24.66
N PHE A 303 -14.35 4.28 -25.33
CA PHE A 303 -15.47 3.38 -25.09
C PHE A 303 -15.49 2.24 -26.10
N ILE A 304 -15.73 1.04 -25.62
CA ILE A 304 -15.88 -0.15 -26.49
C ILE A 304 -17.32 -0.68 -26.58
N LYS A 305 -18.25 -0.02 -25.90
CA LYS A 305 -19.69 -0.31 -25.94
C LYS A 305 -20.53 0.95 -25.85
N GLN A 306 -21.80 0.85 -26.24
CA GLN A 306 -22.77 1.87 -25.96
C GLN A 306 -23.05 2.00 -24.46
N VAL A 307 -23.11 3.21 -23.96
CA VAL A 307 -23.39 3.55 -22.56
C VAL A 307 -24.51 4.61 -22.51
N LYS A 308 -25.12 4.80 -21.33
CA LYS A 308 -26.24 5.72 -21.21
C LYS A 308 -25.79 7.14 -20.94
N ASN A 309 -24.82 7.34 -20.06
CA ASN A 309 -24.42 8.66 -19.62
C ASN A 309 -22.89 8.80 -19.63
N ILE A 310 -22.45 9.85 -20.30
CA ILE A 310 -21.06 10.31 -20.29
C ILE A 310 -21.09 11.77 -19.84
N ALA A 311 -20.43 12.09 -18.74
CA ALA A 311 -20.33 13.44 -18.21
C ALA A 311 -18.86 13.80 -17.97
N ILE A 312 -18.33 14.70 -18.79
CA ILE A 312 -16.93 15.11 -18.76
C ILE A 312 -16.85 16.60 -18.50
N ASN A 313 -16.01 17.01 -17.57
CA ASN A 313 -15.80 18.41 -17.25
C ASN A 313 -14.32 18.69 -16.96
N THR A 314 -13.75 19.67 -17.67
CA THR A 314 -12.45 20.24 -17.31
C THR A 314 -12.55 21.77 -17.34
N ASP A 315 -11.73 22.48 -16.57
CA ASP A 315 -11.66 23.94 -16.70
C ASP A 315 -10.61 24.34 -17.74
N SER A 316 -9.46 23.64 -17.78
CA SER A 316 -8.38 23.90 -18.74
C SER A 316 -7.80 22.59 -19.22
N GLY A 317 -8.16 22.19 -20.40
CA GLY A 317 -7.65 20.95 -21.02
C GLY A 317 -8.47 20.57 -22.25
N GLU A 318 -7.88 19.75 -23.07
CA GLU A 318 -8.53 19.12 -24.22
C GLU A 318 -9.36 17.92 -23.75
N VAL A 319 -10.47 17.67 -24.43
CA VAL A 319 -11.29 16.47 -24.18
C VAL A 319 -11.38 15.68 -25.47
N GLU A 320 -10.90 14.44 -25.43
CA GLU A 320 -11.04 13.49 -26.54
C GLU A 320 -11.89 12.29 -26.12
N LEU A 321 -12.96 12.02 -26.85
CA LEU A 321 -13.80 10.84 -26.65
C LEU A 321 -13.78 9.98 -27.91
N GLU A 322 -13.39 8.73 -27.76
CA GLU A 322 -13.52 7.69 -28.77
C GLU A 322 -14.74 6.82 -28.48
N LEU A 323 -15.68 6.78 -29.38
CA LEU A 323 -16.94 6.06 -29.25
C LEU A 323 -17.04 4.94 -30.31
N PRO A 324 -17.74 3.82 -30.02
CA PRO A 324 -18.04 2.83 -31.04
C PRO A 324 -18.72 3.43 -32.28
N GLY A 325 -18.39 2.92 -33.46
CA GLY A 325 -18.88 3.48 -34.72
C GLY A 325 -20.41 3.54 -34.87
N ASP A 326 -21.13 2.70 -34.16
CA ASP A 326 -22.61 2.66 -34.10
C ASP A 326 -23.20 3.42 -32.90
N PHE A 327 -22.38 4.18 -32.15
CA PHE A 327 -22.80 4.89 -30.95
C PHE A 327 -23.85 5.97 -31.26
N LYS A 328 -24.99 5.90 -30.57
CA LYS A 328 -26.09 6.85 -30.70
C LYS A 328 -26.30 7.60 -29.41
N ALA A 329 -26.27 8.95 -29.48
CA ALA A 329 -26.47 9.81 -28.31
C ALA A 329 -26.98 11.19 -28.69
N ILE A 330 -27.49 11.90 -27.70
CA ILE A 330 -27.67 13.34 -27.73
C ILE A 330 -26.35 13.93 -27.20
N TYR A 331 -25.69 14.75 -28.04
CA TYR A 331 -24.41 15.39 -27.70
C TYR A 331 -24.63 16.83 -27.24
N GLU A 332 -24.15 17.16 -26.06
CA GLU A 332 -24.14 18.49 -25.48
C GLU A 332 -22.68 18.87 -25.18
N ALA A 333 -22.04 19.65 -26.04
CA ALA A 333 -20.65 20.05 -25.88
C ALA A 333 -20.56 21.59 -25.82
N SER A 334 -19.76 22.10 -24.87
CA SER A 334 -19.51 23.53 -24.72
C SER A 334 -18.06 23.82 -24.35
N SER A 335 -17.46 24.78 -25.04
CA SER A 335 -16.17 25.37 -24.73
C SER A 335 -16.27 26.89 -24.85
N ASN A 336 -15.66 27.65 -23.93
CA ASN A 336 -15.62 29.11 -24.05
C ASN A 336 -14.53 29.57 -25.03
N SER A 337 -13.40 28.79 -25.07
CA SER A 337 -12.26 29.10 -25.94
C SER A 337 -11.67 27.80 -26.47
N GLY A 338 -12.20 27.29 -27.56
CA GLY A 338 -11.74 26.09 -28.22
C GLY A 338 -12.64 25.65 -29.35
N ARG A 339 -12.15 24.72 -30.14
CA ARG A 339 -12.86 24.11 -31.25
C ARG A 339 -13.70 22.95 -30.74
N ILE A 340 -14.92 22.84 -31.26
CA ILE A 340 -15.79 21.71 -30.90
C ILE A 340 -16.06 20.88 -32.16
N LYS A 341 -15.65 19.63 -32.13
CA LYS A 341 -15.91 18.63 -33.18
C LYS A 341 -16.67 17.46 -32.55
N VAL A 342 -17.96 17.38 -32.85
CA VAL A 342 -18.84 16.32 -32.31
C VAL A 342 -19.67 15.68 -33.41
N PRO A 343 -20.05 14.42 -33.27
CA PRO A 343 -21.00 13.77 -34.21
C PRO A 343 -22.40 14.41 -34.17
N THR A 344 -23.19 14.14 -35.19
CA THR A 344 -24.60 14.53 -35.20
C THR A 344 -25.40 13.80 -34.14
N SER A 345 -26.18 14.53 -33.33
CA SER A 345 -27.07 13.96 -32.33
C SER A 345 -28.17 13.10 -32.96
N ASP A 346 -28.48 11.99 -32.32
CA ASP A 346 -29.64 11.15 -32.66
C ASP A 346 -30.74 11.39 -31.63
N SER A 347 -31.86 11.94 -32.09
CA SER A 347 -32.99 12.27 -31.20
C SER A 347 -33.82 11.04 -30.77
N ASN A 348 -33.54 9.87 -31.34
CA ASN A 348 -34.26 8.62 -31.05
C ASN A 348 -33.57 7.77 -29.96
N THR A 349 -32.75 8.38 -29.12
CA THR A 349 -32.05 7.71 -28.05
C THR A 349 -32.12 8.49 -26.75
N ASP A 350 -32.08 7.78 -25.61
CA ASP A 350 -31.95 8.38 -24.27
C ASP A 350 -30.49 8.52 -23.81
N ASN A 351 -29.53 8.08 -24.61
CA ASN A 351 -28.11 8.18 -24.27
C ASN A 351 -27.66 9.65 -24.36
N ARG A 352 -26.91 10.10 -23.36
CA ARG A 352 -26.44 11.49 -23.26
C ARG A 352 -24.93 11.55 -23.13
N VAL A 353 -24.33 12.45 -23.90
CA VAL A 353 -22.91 12.80 -23.82
C VAL A 353 -22.83 14.29 -23.55
N THR A 354 -22.42 14.63 -22.33
CA THR A 354 -22.24 16.02 -21.90
C THR A 354 -20.75 16.27 -21.66
N VAL A 355 -20.19 17.24 -22.45
CA VAL A 355 -18.76 17.59 -22.33
C VAL A 355 -18.66 19.11 -22.17
N LYS A 356 -17.93 19.54 -21.14
CA LYS A 356 -17.71 20.97 -20.86
C LYS A 356 -16.24 21.23 -20.61
N THR A 357 -15.73 22.29 -21.22
CA THR A 357 -14.45 22.91 -20.89
C THR A 357 -14.57 24.43 -20.91
N SER A 358 -13.73 25.11 -20.15
CA SER A 358 -13.63 26.57 -20.28
C SER A 358 -12.57 26.97 -21.31
N SER A 359 -11.47 26.20 -21.38
CA SER A 359 -10.35 26.47 -22.27
C SER A 359 -9.80 25.18 -22.80
N GLY A 360 -10.11 24.82 -23.99
CA GLY A 360 -9.62 23.62 -24.67
C GLY A 360 -10.52 23.15 -25.78
N ASP A 361 -9.98 22.33 -26.65
CA ASP A 361 -10.70 21.72 -27.74
C ASP A 361 -11.54 20.54 -27.25
N ILE A 362 -12.68 20.32 -27.87
CA ILE A 362 -13.51 19.12 -27.63
C ILE A 362 -13.59 18.33 -28.93
N LYS A 363 -13.14 17.07 -28.86
CA LYS A 363 -13.16 16.14 -29.97
C LYS A 363 -13.91 14.88 -29.57
N ILE A 364 -15.00 14.58 -30.26
CA ILE A 364 -15.74 13.33 -30.10
C ILE A 364 -15.76 12.62 -31.45
N GLU A 365 -15.23 11.43 -31.51
CA GLU A 365 -15.13 10.60 -32.71
C GLU A 365 -15.82 9.25 -32.54
N LYS A 366 -16.21 8.61 -33.68
CA LYS A 366 -16.81 7.27 -33.73
C LYS A 366 -15.96 6.37 -34.58
#